data_41ce3323b95e2ac86744ac76adc30573
#
_entry.id   41ce3323b95e2ac86744ac76adc30573
#
_cell.length_a   1.000
_cell.length_b   1.000
_cell.length_c   1.000
_cell.angle_alpha   90.00
_cell.angle_beta   90.00
_cell.angle_gamma   90.00
#
_symmetry.space_group_name_H-M   'P 1'
#
loop_
_entity.id
_entity.type
_entity.pdbx_description
1 polymer ?
#
loop_
_entity_poly.entity_id
_entity_poly.type
_entity_poly.pdbx_seq_one_letter_code
_entity_poly.pdbx_strand_id
1 'polypeptide(L)'
;MGVKTTELTDSQKLISKKCDEIKELLLEKNRKYGDSALHPARIFSKANATEQILVRMDDKLNRIKNRQDDEDEDVIKDLAGYLVLYMVARELEGTKE
;
A
#
# COMPACT_ATOMS: atom_id res chain seq x y z
N MET A 1 19.62 13.87 32.40
CA MET A 1 19.43 14.03 31.68
C MET A 1 18.31 13.86 31.08
N GLY A 2 17.47 13.72 31.32
CA GLY A 2 16.31 13.54 30.96
C GLY A 2 15.99 13.94 29.67
N VAL A 3 16.56 13.57 28.89
CA VAL A 3 16.37 13.97 27.73
C VAL A 3 15.11 13.75 27.17
N LYS A 4 14.41 14.61 26.62
CA LYS A 4 13.19 14.39 26.08
C LYS A 4 13.25 14.10 24.67
N THR A 5 14.22 13.50 24.19
CA THR A 5 14.36 13.17 22.80
C THR A 5 13.33 12.21 22.31
N THR A 6 12.62 11.56 23.24
CA THR A 6 11.62 10.59 22.81
C THR A 6 10.29 11.22 22.49
N GLU A 7 10.11 12.48 22.79
CA GLU A 7 8.84 13.10 22.47
C GLU A 7 8.76 13.48 21.02
N LEU A 8 7.68 13.09 20.36
CA LEU A 8 7.50 13.39 18.96
C LEU A 8 6.87 14.77 18.77
N THR A 9 7.25 15.43 17.71
CA THR A 9 6.60 16.68 17.33
C THR A 9 5.20 16.35 16.80
N ASP A 10 4.39 17.38 16.61
CA ASP A 10 3.03 17.18 16.07
C ASP A 10 3.09 16.55 14.68
N SER A 11 4.02 17.00 13.85
CA SER A 11 4.17 16.41 12.51
C SER A 11 4.53 14.94 12.60
N GLN A 12 5.45 14.60 13.50
CA GLN A 12 5.85 13.21 13.64
C GLN A 12 4.71 12.33 14.13
N LYS A 13 3.87 12.87 15.02
CA LYS A 13 2.70 12.13 15.47
C LYS A 13 1.73 11.86 14.33
N LEU A 14 1.53 12.84 13.46
CA LEU A 14 0.64 12.65 12.31
C LEU A 14 1.22 11.67 11.30
N ILE A 15 2.53 11.73 11.08
CA ILE A 15 3.19 10.76 10.20
C ILE A 15 2.97 9.35 10.73
N SER A 16 3.21 9.16 12.03
CA SER A 16 3.02 7.86 12.65
C SER A 16 1.58 7.38 12.51
N LYS A 17 0.62 8.29 12.73
CA LYS A 17 -0.79 7.95 12.62
C LYS A 17 -1.16 7.51 11.21
N LYS A 18 -0.69 8.24 10.20
CA LYS A 18 -1.02 7.90 8.82
C LYS A 18 -0.38 6.58 8.40
N CYS A 19 0.83 6.33 8.84
CA CYS A 19 1.47 5.05 8.57
C CYS A 19 0.71 3.90 9.22
N ASP A 20 0.21 4.11 10.44
CA ASP A 20 -0.59 3.09 11.10
C ASP A 20 -1.89 2.83 10.36
N GLU A 21 -2.53 3.88 9.84
CA GLU A 21 -3.77 3.70 9.09
C GLU A 21 -3.55 2.84 7.85
N ILE A 22 -2.45 3.08 7.14
CA ILE A 22 -2.16 2.29 5.94
C ILE A 22 -1.82 0.86 6.33
N LYS A 23 -1.03 0.70 7.38
CA LYS A 23 -0.68 -0.63 7.87
C LYS A 23 -1.93 -1.44 8.23
N GLU A 24 -2.82 -0.85 9.01
CA GLU A 24 -4.03 -1.55 9.42
C GLU A 24 -4.91 -1.91 8.23
N LEU A 25 -5.00 -0.99 7.26
CA LEU A 25 -5.78 -1.24 6.07
C LEU A 25 -5.23 -2.44 5.30
N LEU A 26 -3.92 -2.50 5.12
CA LEU A 26 -3.30 -3.56 4.35
C LEU A 26 -3.39 -4.91 5.07
N LEU A 27 -3.15 -4.90 6.37
CA LEU A 27 -3.23 -6.14 7.14
C LEU A 27 -4.65 -6.68 7.13
N GLU A 28 -5.63 -5.79 7.26
CA GLU A 28 -7.03 -6.19 7.24
C GLU A 28 -7.42 -6.78 5.88
N LYS A 29 -7.01 -6.12 4.80
CA LYS A 29 -7.33 -6.60 3.46
C LYS A 29 -6.63 -7.92 3.16
N ASN A 30 -5.38 -8.06 3.60
CA ASN A 30 -4.66 -9.31 3.40
C ASN A 30 -5.36 -10.44 4.13
N ARG A 31 -5.81 -10.20 5.35
CA ARG A 31 -6.51 -11.21 6.11
C ARG A 31 -7.85 -11.55 5.47
N LYS A 32 -8.56 -10.52 4.97
CA LYS A 32 -9.89 -10.73 4.42
C LYS A 32 -9.90 -11.41 3.07
N TYR A 33 -8.96 -11.04 2.21
CA TYR A 33 -8.92 -11.54 0.84
C TYR A 33 -7.82 -12.57 0.61
N GLY A 34 -7.20 -13.06 1.68
CA GLY A 34 -6.06 -13.94 1.55
C GLY A 34 -4.88 -13.11 1.04
N ASP A 35 -3.92 -13.76 0.48
CA ASP A 35 -2.69 -13.12 0.05
C ASP A 35 -2.70 -12.85 -1.45
N SER A 36 -3.88 -12.58 -2.01
CA SER A 36 -4.06 -12.57 -3.47
C SER A 36 -3.29 -11.46 -4.18
N ALA A 37 -3.04 -10.32 -3.51
CA ALA A 37 -2.28 -9.26 -4.16
C ALA A 37 -0.83 -9.68 -4.39
N LEU A 38 -0.28 -10.47 -3.48
CA LEU A 38 1.11 -10.91 -3.56
C LEU A 38 1.23 -12.29 -4.21
N HIS A 39 0.15 -13.04 -4.25
CA HIS A 39 0.11 -14.38 -4.86
C HIS A 39 -1.13 -14.49 -5.73
N PRO A 40 -1.16 -13.77 -6.85
CA PRO A 40 -2.34 -13.79 -7.72
C PRO A 40 -2.53 -15.14 -8.41
N ALA A 41 -3.76 -15.44 -8.77
CA ALA A 41 -4.10 -16.71 -9.39
C ALA A 41 -3.47 -16.89 -10.78
N ARG A 42 -3.36 -15.81 -11.55
CA ARG A 42 -2.73 -15.83 -12.86
C ARG A 42 -3.40 -16.81 -13.84
N ILE A 43 -4.71 -16.89 -13.77
CA ILE A 43 -5.47 -17.76 -14.66
C ILE A 43 -5.61 -17.13 -16.03
N PHE A 44 -6.13 -15.92 -16.09
CA PHE A 44 -6.28 -15.19 -17.35
C PHE A 44 -5.05 -14.35 -17.64
N SER A 45 -4.56 -13.60 -16.63
CA SER A 45 -3.36 -12.80 -16.78
C SER A 45 -2.18 -13.60 -16.28
N LYS A 46 -1.11 -13.60 -17.05
CA LYS A 46 0.11 -14.29 -16.63
C LYS A 46 1.08 -13.34 -15.94
N ALA A 47 0.69 -12.08 -15.75
CA ALA A 47 1.56 -11.11 -15.10
C ALA A 47 1.82 -11.51 -13.66
N ASN A 48 3.04 -11.28 -13.19
CA ASN A 48 3.37 -11.59 -11.81
C ASN A 48 2.81 -10.52 -10.87
N ALA A 49 2.97 -10.73 -9.57
CA ALA A 49 2.40 -9.83 -8.57
C ALA A 49 2.89 -8.41 -8.75
N THR A 50 4.18 -8.25 -8.99
CA THR A 50 4.77 -6.91 -9.15
C THR A 50 4.11 -6.15 -10.28
N GLU A 51 3.97 -6.80 -11.45
CA GLU A 51 3.35 -6.15 -12.61
C GLU A 51 1.88 -5.83 -12.36
N GLN A 52 1.16 -6.73 -11.71
CA GLN A 52 -0.25 -6.47 -11.43
C GLN A 52 -0.44 -5.30 -10.47
N ILE A 53 0.46 -5.17 -9.49
CA ILE A 53 0.41 -4.06 -8.55
C ILE A 53 0.68 -2.74 -9.29
N LEU A 54 1.65 -2.74 -10.22
CA LEU A 54 1.94 -1.53 -11.00
C LEU A 54 0.74 -1.10 -11.83
N VAL A 55 -0.01 -2.04 -12.39
CA VAL A 55 -1.22 -1.71 -13.13
C VAL A 55 -2.24 -1.02 -12.24
N ARG A 56 -2.40 -1.52 -11.01
CA ARG A 56 -3.33 -0.91 -10.07
C ARG A 56 -2.88 0.48 -9.66
N MET A 57 -1.57 0.69 -9.54
CA MET A 57 -1.06 2.02 -9.25
C MET A 57 -1.37 2.99 -10.39
N ASP A 58 -1.22 2.53 -11.64
CA ASP A 58 -1.57 3.35 -12.78
C ASP A 58 -3.05 3.73 -12.75
N ASP A 59 -3.91 2.80 -12.37
CA ASP A 59 -5.34 3.10 -12.25
C ASP A 59 -5.60 4.20 -11.24
N LYS A 60 -4.92 4.14 -10.09
CA LYS A 60 -5.11 5.17 -9.06
C LYS A 60 -4.59 6.51 -9.51
N LEU A 61 -3.47 6.53 -10.23
CA LEU A 61 -2.94 7.77 -10.77
C LEU A 61 -3.90 8.37 -11.80
N ASN A 62 -4.53 7.52 -12.62
CA ASN A 62 -5.52 8.00 -13.58
C ASN A 62 -6.72 8.63 -12.87
N ARG A 63 -7.16 8.04 -11.77
CA ARG A 63 -8.26 8.61 -10.99
C ARG A 63 -7.90 9.97 -10.43
N ILE A 64 -6.68 10.11 -9.92
CA ILE A 64 -6.22 11.38 -9.39
C ILE A 64 -6.15 12.41 -10.51
N LYS A 65 -5.60 12.02 -11.65
CA LYS A 65 -5.45 12.92 -12.79
C LYS A 65 -6.80 13.40 -13.29
N ASN A 66 -7.79 12.53 -13.31
CA ASN A 66 -9.11 12.86 -13.81
C ASN A 66 -10.04 13.39 -12.74
N ARG A 67 -9.52 13.56 -11.52
CA ARG A 67 -10.31 14.06 -10.38
C ARG A 67 -11.55 13.23 -10.14
N GLN A 68 -11.42 11.92 -10.28
CA GLN A 68 -12.53 11.02 -10.01
C GLN A 68 -12.48 10.65 -8.53
N ASP A 69 -13.27 11.37 -7.73
CA ASP A 69 -13.33 11.10 -6.32
C ASP A 69 -14.59 10.33 -6.02
N ASP A 70 -14.45 9.15 -5.50
CA ASP A 70 -15.56 8.41 -4.98
C ASP A 70 -15.63 8.70 -3.51
N GLU A 71 -16.81 8.97 -3.02
CA GLU A 71 -16.97 9.28 -1.61
C GLU A 71 -16.56 8.11 -0.73
N ASP A 72 -16.67 6.90 -1.25
CA ASP A 72 -16.35 5.70 -0.48
C ASP A 72 -14.92 5.23 -0.67
N GLU A 73 -14.12 5.98 -1.39
CA GLU A 73 -12.77 5.54 -1.69
C GLU A 73 -11.75 6.65 -1.46
N ASP A 74 -10.74 6.34 -0.70
CA ASP A 74 -9.63 7.27 -0.49
C ASP A 74 -8.53 6.86 -1.47
N VAL A 75 -8.51 7.50 -2.63
CA VAL A 75 -7.58 7.15 -3.70
C VAL A 75 -6.13 7.33 -3.25
N ILE A 76 -5.86 8.37 -2.47
CA ILE A 76 -4.50 8.63 -2.00
C ILE A 76 -4.03 7.51 -1.05
N LYS A 77 -4.91 7.12 -0.12
CA LYS A 77 -4.57 6.06 0.81
C LYS A 77 -4.40 4.73 0.07
N ASP A 78 -5.26 4.47 -0.91
CA ASP A 78 -5.13 3.24 -1.71
C ASP A 78 -3.82 3.22 -2.48
N LEU A 79 -3.44 4.35 -3.07
CA LEU A 79 -2.17 4.42 -3.79
C LEU A 79 -1.00 4.16 -2.85
N ALA A 80 -1.03 4.78 -1.67
CA ALA A 80 0.02 4.55 -0.68
C ALA A 80 0.09 3.07 -0.29
N GLY A 81 -1.07 2.43 -0.16
CA GLY A 81 -1.12 1.00 0.15
C GLY A 81 -0.48 0.16 -0.94
N TYR A 82 -0.77 0.47 -2.20
CA TYR A 82 -0.16 -0.27 -3.31
C TYR A 82 1.34 -0.05 -3.37
N LEU A 83 1.82 1.14 -3.00
CA LEU A 83 3.26 1.37 -2.95
C LEU A 83 3.93 0.47 -1.91
N VAL A 84 3.30 0.32 -0.74
CA VAL A 84 3.82 -0.58 0.27
C VAL A 84 3.79 -2.03 -0.23
N LEU A 85 2.69 -2.44 -0.87
CA LEU A 85 2.60 -3.78 -1.43
C LEU A 85 3.66 -4.01 -2.50
N TYR A 86 3.95 -3.00 -3.30
CA TYR A 86 5.00 -3.11 -4.30
C TYR A 86 6.36 -3.36 -3.64
N MET A 87 6.64 -2.66 -2.53
CA MET A 87 7.88 -2.88 -1.79
C MET A 87 7.94 -4.30 -1.26
N VAL A 88 6.83 -4.82 -0.74
CA VAL A 88 6.77 -6.18 -0.23
C VAL A 88 6.99 -7.19 -1.36
N ALA A 89 6.33 -6.98 -2.50
CA ALA A 89 6.45 -7.90 -3.62
C ALA A 89 7.89 -7.96 -4.12
N ARG A 90 8.56 -6.81 -4.18
CA ARG A 90 9.94 -6.78 -4.62
C ARG A 90 10.85 -7.52 -3.64
N GLU A 91 10.58 -7.38 -2.35
CA GLU A 91 11.39 -8.08 -1.37
C GLU A 91 11.19 -9.59 -1.47
N LEU A 92 9.94 -10.03 -1.68
CA LEU A 92 9.65 -11.44 -1.83
C LEU A 92 10.32 -12.02 -3.08
N GLU A 93 10.36 -11.25 -4.16
CA GLU A 93 11.03 -11.69 -5.38
C GLU A 93 12.54 -11.71 -5.19
N GLY A 94 13.07 -10.72 -4.51
CA GLY A 94 14.51 -10.63 -4.30
C GLY A 94 15.06 -11.75 -3.47
N THR A 95 14.25 -12.33 -2.59
CA THR A 95 14.74 -13.44 -1.77
C THR A 95 14.93 -14.72 -2.56
N LYS A 96 14.49 -14.73 -3.82
CA LYS A 96 14.66 -15.92 -4.65
C LYS A 96 15.98 -15.93 -5.39
N GLU A 97 16.71 -14.87 -5.33
CA GLU A 97 17.98 -14.77 -6.06
C GLU A 97 19.15 -15.26 -5.26
#